data_1257cb858805d36d11fbc37991893a07
#
_entry.id   1257cb858805d36d11fbc37991893a07
#
_cell.length_a   1.000
_cell.length_b   1.000
_cell.length_c   1.000
_cell.angle_alpha   90.00
_cell.angle_beta   90.00
_cell.angle_gamma   90.00
#
_symmetry.space_group_name_H-M   'P 1'
#
loop_
_entity.id
_entity.type
_entity.pdbx_description
1 polymer ?
#
loop_
_entity_poly.entity_id
_entity_poly.type
_entity_poly.pdbx_seq_one_letter_code
_entity_poly.pdbx_strand_id
1 'polypeptide(L)'
;MTDDILIRQTSDVSAAAESSHWAEWDARNRAAPLNAMGDNVTIQKNWQELIRPNKLQVVAGSDPKREATVVAEPLERGFGVTLGNALRRILLSSLQGAAVQSVHIDGVLHEFSSIPGVREDVTDIVLNIKDIAIRMQGEGPKRMVVKKQGPGTVTAGDIQTVGDIVVLNPELVLCTLDEGAEIRREFTVNTGKGYVPTERNRPEDAPIGLIPVDSLSSPVR
;
A
#
# COMPACT_ATOMS: atom_id res chain seq x y z
N MET A 1 -29.91 -6.31 5.89
CA MET A 1 -28.95 -5.26 6.24
C MET A 1 -27.74 -5.56 5.40
N THR A 2 -27.49 -4.76 4.38
CA THR A 2 -26.41 -4.88 3.40
C THR A 2 -25.15 -4.33 4.06
N ASP A 3 -24.16 -5.17 4.32
CA ASP A 3 -22.86 -4.72 4.82
C ASP A 3 -21.94 -4.51 3.60
N ASP A 4 -21.83 -3.27 3.15
CA ASP A 4 -20.94 -2.88 2.05
C ASP A 4 -19.52 -2.67 2.55
N ILE A 5 -18.57 -3.34 1.93
CA ILE A 5 -17.13 -3.15 2.22
C ILE A 5 -16.52 -2.40 1.06
N LEU A 6 -16.12 -1.15 1.29
CA LEU A 6 -15.43 -0.31 0.32
C LEU A 6 -13.92 -0.55 0.38
N ILE A 7 -13.34 -1.01 -0.72
CA ILE A 7 -11.89 -1.25 -0.86
C ILE A 7 -11.34 -0.31 -1.92
N ARG A 8 -10.42 0.56 -1.53
CA ARG A 8 -9.64 1.38 -2.47
C ARG A 8 -8.26 0.76 -2.66
N GLN A 9 -7.90 0.45 -3.89
CA GLN A 9 -6.59 -0.07 -4.25
C GLN A 9 -5.84 0.89 -5.18
N THR A 10 -4.52 0.94 -5.00
CA THR A 10 -3.60 1.66 -5.91
C THR A 10 -3.07 0.79 -7.04
N SER A 11 -3.41 -0.52 -7.10
CA SER A 11 -2.99 -1.48 -8.14
C SER A 11 -4.04 -2.54 -8.42
N ASP A 12 -4.01 -3.10 -9.63
CA ASP A 12 -4.99 -4.01 -10.24
C ASP A 12 -5.73 -4.98 -9.30
N VAL A 13 -7.03 -4.81 -9.17
CA VAL A 13 -7.96 -5.70 -8.44
C VAL A 13 -8.23 -6.99 -9.23
N SER A 14 -8.00 -6.99 -10.56
CA SER A 14 -8.37 -8.11 -11.43
C SER A 14 -7.60 -9.41 -11.19
N ALA A 15 -6.39 -9.34 -10.63
CA ALA A 15 -5.57 -10.52 -10.37
C ALA A 15 -6.00 -11.32 -9.12
N ALA A 16 -6.72 -10.72 -8.20
CA ALA A 16 -7.15 -11.39 -6.96
C ALA A 16 -8.44 -12.23 -7.14
N ALA A 17 -9.22 -11.95 -8.18
CA ALA A 17 -10.47 -12.65 -8.43
C ALA A 17 -10.30 -13.99 -9.19
N GLU A 18 -9.14 -14.23 -9.80
CA GLU A 18 -8.88 -15.42 -10.64
C GLU A 18 -7.96 -16.46 -10.02
N SER A 19 -7.49 -16.29 -8.79
CA SER A 19 -6.59 -17.29 -8.21
C SER A 19 -7.38 -18.56 -7.81
N SER A 20 -7.19 -19.62 -8.60
CA SER A 20 -7.59 -21.01 -8.35
C SER A 20 -7.17 -21.55 -6.96
N HIS A 21 -6.37 -20.79 -6.24
CA HIS A 21 -5.79 -21.14 -4.93
C HIS A 21 -6.84 -21.29 -3.82
N TRP A 22 -7.93 -20.52 -3.87
CA TRP A 22 -9.03 -20.66 -2.91
C TRP A 22 -9.85 -21.92 -3.14
N ALA A 23 -10.01 -22.34 -4.39
CA ALA A 23 -10.71 -23.58 -4.73
C ALA A 23 -9.90 -24.82 -4.28
N GLU A 24 -8.56 -24.78 -4.39
CA GLU A 24 -7.67 -25.85 -3.92
C GLU A 24 -7.56 -25.89 -2.40
N TRP A 25 -7.63 -24.73 -1.71
CA TRP A 25 -7.66 -24.66 -0.27
C TRP A 25 -8.95 -25.27 0.28
N ASP A 26 -10.09 -24.93 -0.33
CA ASP A 26 -11.40 -25.47 0.05
C ASP A 26 -11.51 -26.98 -0.21
N ALA A 27 -10.93 -27.49 -1.30
CA ALA A 27 -10.88 -28.91 -1.61
C ALA A 27 -10.01 -29.70 -0.62
N ARG A 28 -8.85 -29.15 -0.18
CA ARG A 28 -7.96 -29.78 0.80
C ARG A 28 -8.57 -29.80 2.20
N ASN A 29 -9.29 -28.75 2.59
CA ASN A 29 -9.90 -28.68 3.92
C ASN A 29 -11.24 -29.43 4.04
N ARG A 30 -11.90 -29.77 2.92
CA ARG A 30 -13.06 -30.67 2.93
C ARG A 30 -12.71 -32.13 3.17
N ALA A 31 -11.46 -32.53 2.96
CA ALA A 31 -11.00 -33.91 3.01
C ALA A 31 -10.39 -34.35 4.35
N ALA A 32 -10.28 -33.45 5.35
CA ALA A 32 -9.80 -33.86 6.67
C ALA A 32 -10.96 -34.46 7.49
N PRO A 33 -10.94 -35.77 7.78
CA PRO A 33 -11.96 -36.35 8.64
C PRO A 33 -11.75 -35.88 10.08
N LEU A 34 -12.68 -35.05 10.57
CA LEU A 34 -12.79 -34.63 12.00
C LEU A 34 -13.24 -35.79 12.91
N ASN A 35 -12.92 -37.03 12.59
CA ASN A 35 -13.36 -38.23 13.31
C ASN A 35 -12.49 -38.62 14.50
N ALA A 36 -11.71 -37.71 15.09
CA ALA A 36 -10.83 -38.00 16.21
C ALA A 36 -11.31 -37.50 17.59
N MET A 37 -12.44 -36.80 17.66
CA MET A 37 -13.02 -36.41 18.98
C MET A 37 -14.52 -36.65 18.95
N GLY A 38 -14.98 -37.49 19.89
CA GLY A 38 -16.34 -37.99 20.01
C GLY A 38 -17.42 -36.91 19.96
N ASP A 39 -18.51 -37.27 19.35
CA ASP A 39 -19.86 -36.71 19.41
C ASP A 39 -20.04 -35.19 19.46
N ASN A 40 -19.49 -34.48 18.49
CA ASN A 40 -19.81 -33.07 18.26
C ASN A 40 -20.81 -32.87 17.11
N VAL A 41 -21.85 -33.70 17.06
CA VAL A 41 -22.94 -33.59 16.07
C VAL A 41 -23.59 -32.20 16.07
N THR A 42 -23.64 -31.55 17.23
CA THR A 42 -24.21 -30.20 17.39
C THR A 42 -23.37 -29.15 16.68
N ILE A 43 -22.03 -29.21 16.80
CA ILE A 43 -21.12 -28.25 16.13
C ILE A 43 -21.15 -28.45 14.63
N GLN A 44 -21.14 -29.71 14.15
CA GLN A 44 -21.25 -30.03 12.73
C GLN A 44 -22.57 -29.54 12.13
N LYS A 45 -23.68 -29.74 12.87
CA LYS A 45 -25.01 -29.29 12.45
C LYS A 45 -25.08 -27.77 12.37
N ASN A 46 -24.58 -27.04 13.38
CA ASN A 46 -24.54 -25.59 13.37
C ASN A 46 -23.70 -25.03 12.21
N TRP A 47 -22.59 -25.69 11.88
CA TRP A 47 -21.75 -25.29 10.74
C TRP A 47 -22.45 -25.53 9.39
N GLN A 48 -23.23 -26.59 9.26
CA GLN A 48 -23.98 -26.90 8.04
C GLN A 48 -25.18 -25.98 7.84
N GLU A 49 -25.82 -25.55 8.94
CA GLU A 49 -26.97 -24.65 8.94
C GLU A 49 -26.58 -23.17 8.83
N LEU A 50 -25.27 -22.84 8.89
CA LEU A 50 -24.78 -21.47 8.79
C LEU A 50 -25.21 -20.82 7.47
N ILE A 51 -25.82 -19.63 7.55
CA ILE A 51 -26.18 -18.82 6.40
C ILE A 51 -24.89 -18.27 5.77
N ARG A 52 -24.60 -18.72 4.56
CA ARG A 52 -23.40 -18.37 3.80
C ARG A 52 -23.76 -17.73 2.48
N PRO A 53 -22.96 -16.74 1.99
CA PRO A 53 -23.19 -16.17 0.68
C PRO A 53 -22.96 -17.21 -0.41
N ASN A 54 -23.90 -17.30 -1.35
CA ASN A 54 -23.77 -18.20 -2.49
C ASN A 54 -22.81 -17.64 -3.55
N LYS A 55 -22.70 -16.30 -3.62
CA LYS A 55 -21.90 -15.60 -4.60
C LYS A 55 -21.41 -14.27 -4.02
N LEU A 56 -20.16 -13.95 -4.28
CA LEU A 56 -19.62 -12.61 -4.06
C LEU A 56 -19.87 -11.77 -5.32
N GLN A 57 -20.45 -10.59 -5.15
CA GLN A 57 -20.61 -9.62 -6.22
C GLN A 57 -19.55 -8.53 -6.04
N VAL A 58 -18.76 -8.31 -7.11
CA VAL A 58 -17.80 -7.23 -7.15
C VAL A 58 -18.32 -6.18 -8.10
N VAL A 59 -18.62 -5.00 -7.56
CA VAL A 59 -19.07 -3.84 -8.32
C VAL A 59 -17.90 -2.86 -8.41
N ALA A 60 -17.44 -2.60 -9.64
CA ALA A 60 -16.40 -1.62 -9.87
C ALA A 60 -16.90 -0.21 -9.51
N GLY A 61 -16.05 0.57 -8.85
CA GLY A 61 -16.30 1.98 -8.57
C GLY A 61 -16.09 2.87 -9.79
N SER A 62 -15.94 4.15 -9.55
CA SER A 62 -15.67 5.16 -10.60
C SER A 62 -14.37 4.89 -11.35
N ASP A 63 -13.36 4.37 -10.67
CA ASP A 63 -12.12 3.85 -11.26
C ASP A 63 -11.98 2.35 -10.91
N PRO A 64 -12.22 1.44 -11.88
CA PRO A 64 -12.17 -0.01 -11.64
C PRO A 64 -10.81 -0.53 -11.15
N LYS A 65 -9.74 0.24 -11.36
CA LYS A 65 -8.39 -0.11 -10.91
C LYS A 65 -8.08 0.33 -9.48
N ARG A 66 -8.88 1.25 -8.94
CA ARG A 66 -8.62 1.86 -7.62
C ARG A 66 -9.73 1.63 -6.62
N GLU A 67 -10.96 1.37 -7.08
CA GLU A 67 -12.12 1.27 -6.21
C GLU A 67 -13.04 0.13 -6.64
N ALA A 68 -13.42 -0.69 -5.67
CA ALA A 68 -14.41 -1.73 -5.85
C ALA A 68 -15.26 -1.90 -4.59
N THR A 69 -16.54 -2.18 -4.77
CA THR A 69 -17.45 -2.58 -3.70
C THR A 69 -17.69 -4.08 -3.78
N VAL A 70 -17.44 -4.77 -2.68
CA VAL A 70 -17.71 -6.22 -2.59
C VAL A 70 -18.95 -6.43 -1.76
N VAL A 71 -19.95 -7.09 -2.36
CA VAL A 71 -21.23 -7.43 -1.70
C VAL A 71 -21.27 -8.94 -1.45
N ALA A 72 -21.45 -9.31 -0.18
CA ALA A 72 -21.57 -10.69 0.27
C ALA A 72 -22.92 -10.90 0.95
N GLU A 73 -23.84 -11.58 0.25
CA GLU A 73 -25.20 -11.85 0.71
C GLU A 73 -25.65 -13.26 0.33
N PRO A 74 -26.48 -13.92 1.19
CA PRO A 74 -26.83 -13.59 2.57
C PRO A 74 -25.71 -13.94 3.57
N LEU A 75 -25.69 -13.27 4.74
CA LEU A 75 -24.78 -13.58 5.83
C LEU A 75 -25.58 -13.79 7.13
N GLU A 76 -25.09 -14.65 8.00
CA GLU A 76 -25.58 -14.80 9.36
C GLU A 76 -25.45 -13.47 10.12
N ARG A 77 -26.40 -13.20 11.04
CA ARG A 77 -26.43 -11.96 11.80
C ARG A 77 -25.14 -11.76 12.59
N GLY A 78 -24.49 -10.60 12.41
CA GLY A 78 -23.23 -10.24 13.05
C GLY A 78 -21.97 -10.64 12.28
N PHE A 79 -22.06 -11.58 11.31
CA PHE A 79 -20.90 -12.03 10.54
C PHE A 79 -20.35 -10.94 9.62
N GLY A 80 -21.19 -10.07 9.08
CA GLY A 80 -20.73 -8.96 8.23
C GLY A 80 -19.72 -8.06 8.94
N VAL A 81 -20.02 -7.64 10.18
CA VAL A 81 -19.09 -6.82 10.97
C VAL A 81 -17.79 -7.55 11.29
N THR A 82 -17.88 -8.83 11.64
CA THR A 82 -16.70 -9.65 11.96
C THR A 82 -15.81 -9.84 10.74
N LEU A 83 -16.39 -10.23 9.60
CA LEU A 83 -15.66 -10.42 8.35
C LEU A 83 -15.09 -9.09 7.83
N GLY A 84 -15.87 -8.02 7.88
CA GLY A 84 -15.43 -6.70 7.46
C GLY A 84 -14.22 -6.21 8.23
N ASN A 85 -14.24 -6.33 9.56
CA ASN A 85 -13.12 -5.95 10.40
C ASN A 85 -11.89 -6.86 10.18
N ALA A 86 -12.09 -8.16 10.02
CA ALA A 86 -11.01 -9.09 9.74
C ALA A 86 -10.34 -8.78 8.38
N LEU A 87 -11.13 -8.59 7.33
CA LEU A 87 -10.65 -8.24 6.01
C LEU A 87 -9.93 -6.88 6.02
N ARG A 88 -10.50 -5.87 6.68
CA ARG A 88 -9.85 -4.56 6.83
C ARG A 88 -8.45 -4.70 7.43
N ARG A 89 -8.31 -5.45 8.53
CA ARG A 89 -7.02 -5.65 9.19
C ARG A 89 -6.01 -6.35 8.28
N ILE A 90 -6.43 -7.40 7.59
CA ILE A 90 -5.56 -8.16 6.68
C ILE A 90 -5.13 -7.28 5.50
N LEU A 91 -6.05 -6.56 4.87
CA LEU A 91 -5.78 -5.69 3.73
C LEU A 91 -4.79 -4.56 4.07
N LEU A 92 -4.91 -3.97 5.25
CA LEU A 92 -4.03 -2.88 5.66
C LEU A 92 -2.66 -3.34 6.18
N SER A 93 -2.55 -4.56 6.73
CA SER A 93 -1.34 -5.03 7.41
C SER A 93 -0.52 -6.05 6.61
N SER A 94 -1.15 -6.82 5.73
CA SER A 94 -0.54 -8.03 5.16
C SER A 94 -0.21 -7.96 3.68
N LEU A 95 -0.83 -7.01 2.95
CA LEU A 95 -0.53 -6.83 1.53
C LEU A 95 0.83 -6.15 1.36
N GLN A 96 1.60 -6.69 0.41
CA GLN A 96 2.90 -6.16 0.07
C GLN A 96 2.77 -5.04 -0.96
N GLY A 97 3.52 -3.97 -0.75
CA GLY A 97 3.68 -2.88 -1.71
C GLY A 97 5.06 -2.25 -1.59
N ALA A 98 5.28 -1.14 -2.28
CA ALA A 98 6.53 -0.41 -2.24
C ALA A 98 6.31 1.01 -1.71
N ALA A 99 7.27 1.52 -0.94
CA ALA A 99 7.25 2.88 -0.42
C ALA A 99 8.67 3.45 -0.30
N VAL A 100 8.76 4.77 -0.24
CA VAL A 100 10.01 5.47 0.06
C VAL A 100 10.35 5.26 1.53
N GLN A 101 11.58 4.82 1.81
CA GLN A 101 12.10 4.61 3.17
C GLN A 101 12.98 5.76 3.65
N SER A 102 13.69 6.38 2.73
CA SER A 102 14.56 7.51 3.05
C SER A 102 14.73 8.43 1.85
N VAL A 103 15.07 9.68 2.14
CA VAL A 103 15.42 10.68 1.15
C VAL A 103 16.73 11.33 1.53
N HIS A 104 17.57 11.58 0.56
CA HIS A 104 18.76 12.42 0.68
C HIS A 104 18.58 13.62 -0.24
N ILE A 105 18.73 14.83 0.31
CA ILE A 105 18.58 16.09 -0.40
C ILE A 105 19.93 16.81 -0.33
N ASP A 106 20.50 17.16 -1.47
CA ASP A 106 21.79 17.83 -1.49
C ASP A 106 21.71 19.16 -0.75
N GLY A 107 22.66 19.38 0.19
CA GLY A 107 22.73 20.60 1.01
C GLY A 107 21.80 20.61 2.24
N VAL A 108 21.04 19.55 2.50
CA VAL A 108 20.16 19.44 3.66
C VAL A 108 20.69 18.39 4.64
N LEU A 109 20.76 18.75 5.92
CA LEU A 109 21.26 17.87 6.98
C LEU A 109 20.16 17.21 7.82
N HIS A 110 18.99 17.85 7.90
CA HIS A 110 17.85 17.38 8.70
C HIS A 110 16.52 17.93 8.13
N GLU A 111 15.43 17.32 8.53
CA GLU A 111 14.06 17.59 8.05
C GLU A 111 13.52 19.00 8.38
N PHE A 112 14.08 19.67 9.38
CA PHE A 112 13.68 21.03 9.80
C PHE A 112 14.47 22.14 9.09
N SER A 113 15.02 21.85 7.94
CA SER A 113 15.76 22.82 7.12
C SER A 113 14.86 23.43 6.05
N SER A 114 15.24 24.61 5.56
CA SER A 114 14.71 25.19 4.33
C SER A 114 15.75 25.10 3.22
N ILE A 115 15.31 25.02 1.98
CA ILE A 115 16.18 24.96 0.80
C ILE A 115 16.10 26.29 0.07
N PRO A 116 17.21 27.01 -0.16
CA PRO A 116 17.19 28.27 -0.91
C PRO A 116 16.55 28.10 -2.28
N GLY A 117 15.57 28.95 -2.61
CA GLY A 117 14.87 28.92 -3.88
C GLY A 117 13.81 27.80 -4.02
N VAL A 118 13.47 27.14 -2.95
CA VAL A 118 12.33 26.21 -2.87
C VAL A 118 11.31 26.80 -1.91
N ARG A 119 10.02 26.79 -2.32
CA ARG A 119 8.96 27.43 -1.53
C ARG A 119 8.54 26.62 -0.32
N GLU A 120 8.52 25.28 -0.48
CA GLU A 120 8.14 24.34 0.56
C GLU A 120 9.33 24.04 1.45
N ASP A 121 9.09 23.91 2.76
CA ASP A 121 10.08 23.42 3.71
C ASP A 121 10.35 21.91 3.49
N VAL A 122 11.51 21.44 3.96
CA VAL A 122 11.89 20.03 3.83
C VAL A 122 10.85 19.11 4.46
N THR A 123 10.20 19.51 5.55
CA THR A 123 9.14 18.76 6.19
C THR A 123 7.93 18.57 5.25
N ASP A 124 7.49 19.62 4.57
CA ASP A 124 6.39 19.55 3.60
C ASP A 124 6.76 18.67 2.42
N ILE A 125 8.00 18.77 1.96
CA ILE A 125 8.53 17.92 0.90
C ILE A 125 8.52 16.44 1.30
N VAL A 126 8.92 16.11 2.52
CA VAL A 126 8.89 14.76 3.06
C VAL A 126 7.45 14.25 3.13
N LEU A 127 6.49 15.07 3.54
CA LEU A 127 5.08 14.71 3.55
C LEU A 127 4.55 14.42 2.13
N ASN A 128 4.91 15.24 1.15
CA ASN A 128 4.55 14.99 -0.25
C ASN A 128 5.18 13.71 -0.80
N ILE A 129 6.42 13.39 -0.40
CA ILE A 129 7.13 12.17 -0.80
C ILE A 129 6.40 10.91 -0.28
N LYS A 130 5.81 10.94 0.91
CA LYS A 130 5.05 9.82 1.47
C LYS A 130 3.82 9.46 0.63
N ASP A 131 3.27 10.42 -0.11
CA ASP A 131 2.10 10.22 -0.96
C ASP A 131 2.44 9.70 -2.37
N ILE A 132 3.73 9.52 -2.69
CA ILE A 132 4.13 8.91 -3.96
C ILE A 132 3.66 7.45 -3.98
N ALA A 133 2.80 7.14 -4.94
CA ALA A 133 2.35 5.77 -5.20
C ALA A 133 3.34 5.05 -6.11
N ILE A 134 3.98 4.01 -5.60
CA ILE A 134 5.06 3.30 -6.28
C ILE A 134 4.67 1.84 -6.48
N ARG A 135 4.87 1.35 -7.70
CA ARG A 135 4.87 -0.08 -8.01
C ARG A 135 6.29 -0.51 -8.34
N MET A 136 6.81 -1.47 -7.61
CA MET A 136 8.14 -2.02 -7.81
C MET A 136 8.05 -3.52 -8.07
N GLN A 137 8.75 -3.99 -9.10
CA GLN A 137 8.94 -5.41 -9.38
C GLN A 137 10.33 -5.82 -8.88
N GLY A 138 10.41 -6.95 -8.19
CA GLY A 138 11.65 -7.42 -7.57
C GLY A 138 11.81 -7.01 -6.11
N GLU A 139 12.81 -7.56 -5.45
CA GLU A 139 13.11 -7.39 -4.03
C GLU A 139 14.33 -6.50 -3.82
N GLY A 140 14.44 -5.97 -2.59
CA GLY A 140 15.56 -5.18 -2.13
C GLY A 140 15.43 -3.67 -2.38
N PRO A 141 16.27 -2.88 -1.69
CA PRO A 141 16.25 -1.43 -1.80
C PRO A 141 16.72 -0.99 -3.19
N LYS A 142 15.99 -0.08 -3.80
CA LYS A 142 16.34 0.55 -5.08
C LYS A 142 16.40 2.06 -4.91
N ARG A 143 17.20 2.70 -5.76
CA ARG A 143 17.38 4.15 -5.73
C ARG A 143 16.67 4.80 -6.90
N MET A 144 16.04 5.94 -6.63
CA MET A 144 15.45 6.83 -7.62
C MET A 144 16.05 8.22 -7.43
N VAL A 145 16.16 8.99 -8.49
CA VAL A 145 16.74 10.33 -8.45
C VAL A 145 15.79 11.32 -9.12
N VAL A 146 15.63 12.48 -8.49
CA VAL A 146 15.04 13.65 -9.12
C VAL A 146 16.12 14.70 -9.27
N LYS A 147 16.24 15.26 -10.47
CA LYS A 147 17.08 16.41 -10.77
C LYS A 147 16.28 17.39 -11.62
N LYS A 148 16.06 18.60 -11.12
CA LYS A 148 15.34 19.65 -11.86
C LYS A 148 15.91 21.03 -11.53
N GLN A 149 15.90 21.89 -12.56
CA GLN A 149 16.24 23.31 -12.41
C GLN A 149 14.96 24.12 -12.59
N GLY A 150 14.80 25.14 -11.76
CA GLY A 150 13.67 26.06 -11.80
C GLY A 150 13.79 27.12 -12.92
N PRO A 151 12.74 27.94 -13.08
CA PRO A 151 11.55 27.96 -12.25
C PRO A 151 10.51 26.90 -12.65
N GLY A 152 9.72 26.42 -11.69
CA GLY A 152 8.61 25.50 -11.94
C GLY A 152 8.35 24.49 -10.84
N THR A 153 7.29 23.73 -11.01
CA THR A 153 6.91 22.65 -10.07
C THR A 153 7.69 21.37 -10.36
N VAL A 154 8.19 20.74 -9.31
CA VAL A 154 8.75 19.39 -9.36
C VAL A 154 7.64 18.39 -9.05
N THR A 155 7.40 17.46 -9.95
CA THR A 155 6.35 16.46 -9.80
C THR A 155 6.95 15.06 -9.62
N ALA A 156 6.14 14.11 -9.16
CA ALA A 156 6.55 12.71 -9.06
C ALA A 156 6.90 12.10 -10.44
N GLY A 157 6.38 12.66 -11.53
CA GLY A 157 6.72 12.28 -12.90
C GLY A 157 8.13 12.68 -13.33
N ASP A 158 8.76 13.66 -12.66
CA ASP A 158 10.15 14.07 -12.90
C ASP A 158 11.16 13.06 -12.30
N ILE A 159 10.71 12.08 -11.54
CA ILE A 159 11.56 11.08 -10.90
C ILE A 159 12.13 10.14 -11.97
N GLN A 160 13.45 10.08 -12.05
CA GLN A 160 14.15 9.11 -12.87
C GLN A 160 14.13 7.75 -12.15
N THR A 161 13.34 6.83 -12.68
CA THR A 161 13.19 5.47 -12.14
C THR A 161 14.15 4.53 -12.84
N VAL A 162 14.68 3.55 -12.12
CA VAL A 162 15.54 2.50 -12.67
C VAL A 162 14.70 1.25 -12.93
N GLY A 163 14.54 0.88 -14.19
CA GLY A 163 14.02 -0.40 -14.67
C GLY A 163 12.63 -0.80 -14.20
N ASP A 164 12.56 -1.40 -13.02
CA ASP A 164 11.37 -2.09 -12.53
C ASP A 164 10.49 -1.24 -11.59
N ILE A 165 10.72 0.07 -11.54
CA ILE A 165 9.95 0.99 -10.69
C ILE A 165 9.05 1.85 -11.57
N VAL A 166 7.77 1.90 -11.21
CA VAL A 166 6.78 2.74 -11.87
C VAL A 166 6.11 3.63 -10.84
N VAL A 167 6.09 4.94 -11.11
CA VAL A 167 5.31 5.92 -10.34
C VAL A 167 3.90 5.93 -10.90
N LEU A 168 2.90 5.71 -10.04
CA LEU A 168 1.49 5.57 -10.43
C LEU A 168 0.72 6.90 -10.41
N ASN A 169 1.24 7.91 -9.72
CA ASN A 169 0.67 9.27 -9.62
C ASN A 169 1.69 10.34 -10.03
N PRO A 170 2.07 10.40 -11.32
CA PRO A 170 3.12 11.30 -11.81
C PRO A 170 2.77 12.78 -11.66
N GLU A 171 1.50 13.12 -11.55
CA GLU A 171 0.98 14.48 -11.37
C GLU A 171 1.18 15.05 -9.96
N LEU A 172 1.54 14.21 -8.99
CA LEU A 172 1.75 14.65 -7.60
C LEU A 172 2.87 15.67 -7.52
N VAL A 173 2.57 16.87 -7.01
CA VAL A 173 3.55 17.93 -6.79
C VAL A 173 4.37 17.64 -5.55
N LEU A 174 5.68 17.65 -5.67
CA LEU A 174 6.62 17.45 -4.57
C LEU A 174 7.09 18.77 -3.98
N CYS A 175 7.42 19.72 -4.84
CA CYS A 175 7.82 21.09 -4.43
C CYS A 175 7.80 22.04 -5.63
N THR A 176 7.97 23.34 -5.34
CA THR A 176 8.03 24.44 -6.30
C THR A 176 9.38 25.12 -6.23
N LEU A 177 10.04 25.26 -7.38
CA LEU A 177 11.32 25.92 -7.53
C LEU A 177 11.14 27.36 -8.02
N ASP A 178 11.83 28.28 -7.41
CA ASP A 178 11.97 29.65 -7.88
C ASP A 178 13.02 29.78 -9.00
N GLU A 179 13.16 30.97 -9.57
CA GLU A 179 14.11 31.22 -10.65
C GLU A 179 15.56 31.02 -10.19
N GLY A 180 16.32 30.22 -10.95
CA GLY A 180 17.71 29.90 -10.65
C GLY A 180 17.93 28.81 -9.58
N ALA A 181 16.86 28.27 -8.97
CA ALA A 181 16.98 27.16 -8.02
C ALA A 181 17.24 25.83 -8.75
N GLU A 182 18.08 25.01 -8.16
CA GLU A 182 18.32 23.63 -8.60
C GLU A 182 18.08 22.68 -7.42
N ILE A 183 17.44 21.57 -7.69
CA ILE A 183 17.24 20.53 -6.70
C ILE A 183 17.68 19.18 -7.23
N ARG A 184 18.44 18.47 -6.37
CA ARG A 184 18.79 17.08 -6.56
C ARG A 184 18.43 16.28 -5.31
N ARG A 185 17.66 15.22 -5.50
CA ARG A 185 17.21 14.33 -4.43
C ARG A 185 17.37 12.89 -4.85
N GLU A 186 17.81 12.08 -3.89
CA GLU A 186 17.90 10.64 -4.03
C GLU A 186 16.90 9.99 -3.06
N PHE A 187 16.09 9.09 -3.57
CA PHE A 187 15.11 8.35 -2.78
C PHE A 187 15.54 6.89 -2.70
N THR A 188 15.46 6.31 -1.52
CA THR A 188 15.57 4.87 -1.36
C THR A 188 14.18 4.28 -1.20
N VAL A 189 13.82 3.37 -2.10
CA VAL A 189 12.53 2.68 -2.15
C VAL A 189 12.73 1.22 -1.86
N ASN A 190 11.83 0.64 -1.09
CA ASN A 190 11.85 -0.80 -0.81
C ASN A 190 10.44 -1.36 -0.74
N THR A 191 10.33 -2.68 -0.89
CA THR A 191 9.09 -3.42 -0.67
C THR A 191 8.89 -3.68 0.81
N GLY A 192 7.64 -3.66 1.24
CA GLY A 192 7.27 -3.90 2.64
C GLY A 192 5.81 -4.23 2.80
N LYS A 193 5.37 -4.38 4.04
CA LYS A 193 3.97 -4.64 4.42
C LYS A 193 3.55 -3.66 5.51
N GLY A 194 2.31 -3.15 5.39
CA GLY A 194 1.74 -2.27 6.39
C GLY A 194 2.51 -0.97 6.57
N TYR A 195 2.60 -0.51 7.82
CA TYR A 195 3.28 0.72 8.21
C TYR A 195 4.61 0.42 8.92
N VAL A 196 5.66 1.11 8.53
CA VAL A 196 6.99 1.03 9.14
C VAL A 196 7.37 2.43 9.63
N PRO A 197 7.60 2.62 10.95
CA PRO A 197 7.99 3.91 11.51
C PRO A 197 9.41 4.30 11.11
N THR A 198 9.69 5.59 11.17
CA THR A 198 10.95 6.24 10.76
C THR A 198 12.19 5.60 11.38
N GLU A 199 12.12 5.23 12.66
CA GLU A 199 13.23 4.65 13.41
C GLU A 199 13.72 3.32 12.83
N ARG A 200 12.78 2.54 12.25
CA ARG A 200 13.10 1.26 11.60
C ARG A 200 13.65 1.41 10.19
N ASN A 201 13.35 2.54 9.54
CA ASN A 201 13.84 2.84 8.20
C ASN A 201 15.24 3.50 8.22
N ARG A 202 15.75 3.86 9.39
CA ARG A 202 17.09 4.41 9.54
C ARG A 202 18.13 3.29 9.58
N PRO A 203 19.04 3.19 8.60
CA PRO A 203 20.17 2.26 8.67
C PRO A 203 21.09 2.59 9.84
N GLU A 204 21.75 1.60 10.43
CA GLU A 204 22.75 1.80 11.49
C GLU A 204 23.92 2.68 11.00
N ASP A 205 24.35 2.51 9.74
CA ASP A 205 25.40 3.27 9.09
C ASP A 205 24.84 4.40 8.20
N ALA A 206 23.76 5.07 8.64
CA ALA A 206 23.14 6.14 7.86
C ALA A 206 24.13 7.28 7.58
N PRO A 207 24.35 7.68 6.31
CA PRO A 207 25.19 8.83 5.99
C PRO A 207 24.59 10.12 6.55
N ILE A 208 25.44 11.11 6.79
CA ILE A 208 25.02 12.43 7.24
C ILE A 208 24.09 13.03 6.14
N GLY A 209 22.95 13.61 6.56
CA GLY A 209 21.97 14.18 5.63
C GLY A 209 20.95 13.18 5.06
N LEU A 210 21.02 11.89 5.44
CA LEU A 210 19.94 10.95 5.13
C LEU A 210 18.76 11.21 6.07
N ILE A 211 17.63 11.54 5.50
CA ILE A 211 16.36 11.75 6.19
C ILE A 211 15.53 10.48 6.06
N PRO A 212 15.36 9.70 7.14
CA PRO A 212 14.50 8.54 7.12
C PRO A 212 13.03 8.97 7.07
N VAL A 213 12.22 8.27 6.31
CA VAL A 213 10.79 8.55 6.11
C VAL A 213 10.00 7.35 6.60
N ASP A 214 8.93 7.60 7.36
CA ASP A 214 7.99 6.53 7.71
C ASP A 214 7.25 6.06 6.46
N SER A 215 7.14 4.75 6.30
CA SER A 215 6.69 4.14 5.06
C SER A 215 5.35 3.45 5.24
N LEU A 216 4.35 3.84 4.45
CA LEU A 216 3.10 3.11 4.31
C LEU A 216 3.18 2.26 3.03
N SER A 217 3.57 0.99 3.21
CA SER A 217 3.75 0.06 2.09
C SER A 217 2.45 -0.60 1.63
N SER A 218 1.37 -0.51 2.42
CA SER A 218 0.08 -1.10 2.01
C SER A 218 -0.44 -0.43 0.73
N PRO A 219 -0.77 -1.23 -0.32
CA PRO A 219 -1.39 -0.70 -1.53
C PRO A 219 -2.85 -0.30 -1.32
N VAL A 220 -3.46 -0.69 -0.20
CA VAL A 220 -4.83 -0.37 0.17
C VAL A 220 -4.83 0.77 1.19
N ARG A 221 -5.65 1.79 0.93
CA ARG A 221 -5.83 2.97 1.79
C ARG A 221 -7.28 3.15 2.19
#